data_1949ff496f85919716fb61c41f8de273
#
_entry.id   1949ff496f85919716fb61c41f8de273
#
_cell.length_a   1.000
_cell.length_b   1.000
_cell.length_c   1.000
_cell.angle_alpha   90.00
_cell.angle_beta   90.00
_cell.angle_gamma   90.00
#
_symmetry.space_group_name_H-M   'P 1'
#
loop_
_entity.id
_entity.type
_entity.pdbx_description
1 polymer ?
#
loop_
_entity_poly.entity_id
_entity_poly.type
_entity_poly.pdbx_seq_one_letter_code
_entity_poly.pdbx_strand_id
1 'polypeptide(L)'
;MKWIIKICNPCFFRGIMGTKKGKADIDMEYMKFDDAYVVRLDRGEEIVESLTKICDREKITLATIEGIGAADHAVIGLYNVGEQVYHKTELNGPMEITALTGNVSTMDGKTYLHIHINLCDEKMNVKGGHLNECRISATAEITIRTVNGKVERFYDKDGVGLNLYQFPGNEGYKKLLKNLIDVIKEDHAKLRFRKEKIRLYYPLSS
;
A
#
# COMPACT_ATOMS: atom_id res chain seq x y z
N MET A 1 -6.71 13.00 -51.08
CA MET A 1 -7.75 13.44 -50.15
C MET A 1 -7.05 13.93 -48.89
N LYS A 2 -6.90 15.26 -48.74
CA LYS A 2 -6.21 15.87 -47.61
C LYS A 2 -7.20 16.05 -46.45
N TRP A 3 -6.93 15.43 -45.33
CA TRP A 3 -7.67 15.68 -44.10
C TRP A 3 -7.12 16.94 -43.43
N ILE A 4 -7.97 17.96 -43.34
CA ILE A 4 -7.67 19.20 -42.62
C ILE A 4 -8.08 18.97 -41.16
N ILE A 5 -7.10 18.88 -40.26
CA ILE A 5 -7.34 18.89 -38.82
C ILE A 5 -7.58 20.35 -38.42
N LYS A 6 -8.83 20.66 -38.06
CA LYS A 6 -9.19 21.90 -37.40
C LYS A 6 -8.66 21.90 -35.97
N ILE A 7 -7.65 22.73 -35.77
CA ILE A 7 -7.14 23.05 -34.41
C ILE A 7 -8.21 23.90 -33.73
N CYS A 8 -8.78 23.40 -32.67
CA CYS A 8 -9.69 24.14 -31.81
C CYS A 8 -8.90 24.94 -30.78
N ASN A 9 -9.31 26.15 -30.58
CA ASN A 9 -8.77 27.30 -29.85
C ASN A 9 -8.00 27.02 -28.53
N PRO A 10 -6.97 27.85 -28.20
CA PRO A 10 -6.22 27.74 -26.96
C PRO A 10 -6.98 28.41 -25.82
N CYS A 11 -7.47 27.63 -24.88
CA CYS A 11 -7.89 28.13 -23.58
C CYS A 11 -6.70 28.14 -22.63
N PHE A 12 -6.24 29.36 -22.36
CA PHE A 12 -5.59 29.84 -21.14
C PHE A 12 -4.45 29.02 -20.54
N PHE A 13 -3.27 29.13 -21.13
CA PHE A 13 -2.01 28.96 -20.43
C PHE A 13 -1.72 30.22 -19.60
N ARG A 14 -1.94 30.20 -18.30
CA ARG A 14 -1.46 31.23 -17.38
C ARG A 14 -0.40 30.63 -16.48
N GLY A 15 0.84 30.86 -16.90
CA GLY A 15 1.98 31.18 -16.08
C GLY A 15 2.42 30.18 -15.01
N ILE A 16 3.39 29.34 -15.31
CA ILE A 16 4.37 28.94 -14.30
C ILE A 16 5.69 29.61 -14.65
N MET A 17 6.01 30.66 -13.85
CA MET A 17 7.32 31.30 -13.88
C MET A 17 8.38 30.28 -13.46
N GLY A 18 9.43 30.20 -14.26
CA GLY A 18 10.59 29.37 -14.01
C GLY A 18 11.27 29.71 -12.68
N THR A 19 11.52 28.70 -11.90
CA THR A 19 12.49 28.72 -10.82
C THR A 19 13.73 27.94 -11.24
N LYS A 20 14.88 28.51 -10.89
CA LYS A 20 16.24 28.12 -11.27
C LYS A 20 16.52 26.63 -11.06
N LYS A 21 17.11 25.98 -12.08
CA LYS A 21 17.69 24.64 -12.02
C LYS A 21 18.70 24.51 -10.88
N GLY A 22 18.29 23.83 -9.82
CA GLY A 22 19.15 23.18 -8.84
C GLY A 22 19.20 21.68 -9.19
N LYS A 23 20.34 21.03 -9.01
CA LYS A 23 20.67 19.65 -9.37
C LYS A 23 19.53 18.65 -9.12
N ALA A 24 19.13 17.96 -10.20
CA ALA A 24 18.45 16.66 -10.24
C ALA A 24 17.22 16.45 -9.33
N ASP A 25 16.19 17.26 -9.49
CA ASP A 25 14.82 16.76 -9.37
C ASP A 25 14.48 16.14 -10.74
N ILE A 26 14.36 14.82 -10.78
CA ILE A 26 13.73 14.12 -11.90
C ILE A 26 12.31 14.68 -11.90
N ASP A 27 11.96 15.45 -12.93
CA ASP A 27 10.65 16.08 -13.09
C ASP A 27 9.66 14.97 -13.48
N MET A 28 9.10 14.28 -12.44
CA MET A 28 8.01 13.34 -12.64
C MET A 28 6.87 14.04 -13.35
N GLU A 29 6.42 13.48 -14.47
CA GLU A 29 5.32 14.07 -15.22
C GLU A 29 3.97 13.60 -14.65
N TYR A 30 3.21 14.53 -14.08
CA TYR A 30 1.85 14.28 -13.66
C TYR A 30 0.96 15.51 -13.85
N MET A 31 -0.33 15.28 -14.00
CA MET A 31 -1.33 16.31 -14.11
C MET A 31 -2.53 16.00 -13.22
N LYS A 32 -3.04 17.04 -12.54
CA LYS A 32 -4.23 16.93 -11.70
C LYS A 32 -5.49 17.22 -12.51
N PHE A 33 -6.49 16.37 -12.36
CA PHE A 33 -7.86 16.51 -12.88
C PHE A 33 -8.84 16.24 -11.75
N ASP A 34 -9.55 17.27 -11.29
CA ASP A 34 -10.53 17.18 -10.20
C ASP A 34 -10.00 16.38 -8.98
N ASP A 35 -10.45 15.14 -8.80
CA ASP A 35 -10.07 14.22 -7.74
C ASP A 35 -8.97 13.23 -8.14
N ALA A 36 -8.44 13.31 -9.36
CA ALA A 36 -7.46 12.37 -9.89
C ALA A 36 -6.14 13.05 -10.30
N TYR A 37 -5.04 12.35 -10.09
CA TYR A 37 -3.73 12.66 -10.67
C TYR A 37 -3.40 11.57 -11.69
N VAL A 38 -3.14 11.99 -12.93
CA VAL A 38 -2.63 11.12 -13.99
C VAL A 38 -1.12 11.28 -14.05
N VAL A 39 -0.41 10.20 -13.82
CA VAL A 39 1.05 10.17 -13.66
C VAL A 39 1.64 9.34 -14.79
N ARG A 40 2.68 9.84 -15.44
CA ARG A 40 3.58 9.09 -16.32
C ARG A 40 4.93 8.97 -15.67
N LEU A 41 5.40 7.74 -15.49
CA LEU A 41 6.78 7.48 -15.11
C LEU A 41 7.57 7.07 -16.35
N ASP A 42 8.75 7.63 -16.47
CA ASP A 42 9.66 7.37 -17.56
C ASP A 42 10.68 6.27 -17.19
N ARG A 43 11.40 5.81 -18.19
CA ARG A 43 12.42 4.79 -18.02
C ARG A 43 13.46 5.17 -16.96
N GLY A 44 13.70 4.25 -16.02
CA GLY A 44 14.67 4.39 -14.93
C GLY A 44 14.08 4.94 -13.65
N GLU A 45 12.83 5.45 -13.67
CA GLU A 45 12.15 5.88 -12.46
C GLU A 45 11.65 4.68 -11.63
N GLU A 46 11.56 4.89 -10.31
CA GLU A 46 11.11 3.89 -9.35
C GLU A 46 9.69 4.24 -8.88
N ILE A 47 8.77 3.26 -8.95
CA ILE A 47 7.34 3.50 -8.73
C ILE A 47 7.06 3.99 -7.30
N VAL A 48 7.55 3.28 -6.27
CA VAL A 48 7.19 3.56 -4.88
C VAL A 48 7.75 4.92 -4.45
N GLU A 49 8.99 5.21 -4.82
CA GLU A 49 9.64 6.49 -4.55
C GLU A 49 8.91 7.64 -5.22
N SER A 50 8.59 7.49 -6.52
CA SER A 50 7.92 8.51 -7.31
C SER A 50 6.52 8.82 -6.80
N LEU A 51 5.72 7.79 -6.52
CA LEU A 51 4.38 7.97 -5.96
C LEU A 51 4.40 8.57 -4.55
N THR A 52 5.38 8.20 -3.71
CA THR A 52 5.57 8.80 -2.38
C THR A 52 5.85 10.30 -2.51
N LYS A 53 6.77 10.70 -3.40
CA LYS A 53 7.10 12.12 -3.64
C LYS A 53 5.89 12.92 -4.13
N ILE A 54 5.06 12.35 -5.03
CA ILE A 54 3.83 13.00 -5.49
C ILE A 54 2.86 13.17 -4.33
N CYS A 55 2.61 12.11 -3.55
CA CYS A 55 1.68 12.16 -2.42
C CYS A 55 2.11 13.17 -1.36
N ASP A 56 3.40 13.25 -1.05
CA ASP A 56 3.94 14.21 -0.08
C ASP A 56 3.82 15.66 -0.60
N ARG A 57 4.18 15.90 -1.87
CA ARG A 57 4.09 17.22 -2.52
C ARG A 57 2.65 17.73 -2.57
N GLU A 58 1.72 16.88 -2.97
CA GLU A 58 0.30 17.20 -3.15
C GLU A 58 -0.53 17.03 -1.87
N LYS A 59 0.11 16.59 -0.77
CA LYS A 59 -0.51 16.33 0.54
C LYS A 59 -1.69 15.35 0.46
N ILE A 60 -1.54 14.30 -0.34
CA ILE A 60 -2.54 13.25 -0.50
C ILE A 60 -2.51 12.34 0.72
N THR A 61 -3.58 12.33 1.50
CA THR A 61 -3.69 11.55 2.75
C THR A 61 -4.55 10.30 2.61
N LEU A 62 -5.37 10.23 1.56
CA LEU A 62 -6.21 9.08 1.25
C LEU A 62 -6.48 9.03 -0.26
N ALA A 63 -6.15 7.91 -0.90
CA ALA A 63 -6.40 7.71 -2.33
C ALA A 63 -6.40 6.22 -2.69
N THR A 64 -6.93 5.89 -3.87
CA THR A 64 -6.66 4.63 -4.58
C THR A 64 -5.62 4.85 -5.67
N ILE A 65 -4.91 3.79 -6.04
CA ILE A 65 -3.87 3.78 -7.06
C ILE A 65 -4.18 2.65 -8.04
N GLU A 66 -4.12 2.95 -9.33
CA GLU A 66 -4.25 1.97 -10.41
C GLU A 66 -3.25 2.32 -11.52
N GLY A 67 -2.67 1.30 -12.18
CA GLY A 67 -1.74 1.55 -13.28
C GLY A 67 -1.34 0.31 -14.05
N ILE A 68 -0.67 0.59 -15.17
CA ILE A 68 -0.03 -0.39 -16.07
C ILE A 68 1.31 0.18 -16.55
N GLY A 69 2.14 -0.66 -17.14
CA GLY A 69 3.44 -0.20 -17.67
C GLY A 69 4.38 -1.36 -17.98
N ALA A 70 5.68 -1.05 -18.05
CA ALA A 70 6.73 -2.03 -18.26
C ALA A 70 7.89 -1.83 -17.28
N ALA A 71 8.43 -2.93 -16.76
CA ALA A 71 9.52 -2.94 -15.79
C ALA A 71 10.66 -3.84 -16.24
N ASP A 72 11.86 -3.61 -15.69
CA ASP A 72 13.02 -4.51 -15.86
C ASP A 72 13.61 -5.02 -14.55
N HIS A 73 13.13 -4.47 -13.44
CA HIS A 73 13.49 -4.90 -12.09
C HIS A 73 12.32 -4.67 -11.14
N ALA A 74 12.04 -5.64 -10.27
CA ALA A 74 11.07 -5.47 -9.19
C ALA A 74 11.43 -6.34 -7.98
N VAL A 75 11.09 -5.86 -6.79
CA VAL A 75 11.10 -6.62 -5.55
C VAL A 75 9.66 -6.71 -5.05
N ILE A 76 9.14 -7.93 -5.03
CA ILE A 76 7.78 -8.22 -4.54
C ILE A 76 7.84 -9.08 -3.29
N GLY A 77 6.80 -9.07 -2.48
CA GLY A 77 6.77 -9.82 -1.25
C GLY A 77 5.44 -10.50 -0.94
N LEU A 78 5.56 -11.52 -0.09
CA LEU A 78 4.45 -12.24 0.51
C LEU A 78 4.67 -12.31 2.02
N TYR A 79 3.66 -11.93 2.79
CA TYR A 79 3.69 -12.08 4.23
C TYR A 79 2.97 -13.38 4.63
N ASN A 80 3.69 -14.29 5.29
CA ASN A 80 3.13 -15.49 5.90
C ASN A 80 2.60 -15.15 7.30
N VAL A 81 1.29 -15.05 7.43
CA VAL A 81 0.63 -14.66 8.70
C VAL A 81 0.87 -15.70 9.80
N GLY A 82 0.90 -17.00 9.45
CA GLY A 82 1.09 -18.09 10.42
C GLY A 82 2.48 -18.09 11.08
N GLU A 83 3.50 -17.74 10.30
CA GLU A 83 4.90 -17.67 10.75
C GLU A 83 5.31 -16.25 11.14
N GLN A 84 4.51 -15.24 10.80
CA GLN A 84 4.81 -13.81 10.90
C GLN A 84 6.12 -13.43 10.19
N VAL A 85 6.37 -14.05 9.03
CA VAL A 85 7.58 -13.84 8.22
C VAL A 85 7.23 -13.21 6.88
N TYR A 86 8.00 -12.20 6.49
CA TYR A 86 7.88 -11.55 5.20
C TYR A 86 8.94 -12.09 4.24
N HIS A 87 8.50 -12.75 3.16
CA HIS A 87 9.35 -13.30 2.11
C HIS A 87 9.42 -12.33 0.94
N LYS A 88 10.64 -11.95 0.54
CA LYS A 88 10.89 -11.11 -0.63
C LYS A 88 11.38 -11.96 -1.79
N THR A 89 10.95 -11.58 -2.99
CA THR A 89 11.41 -12.17 -4.26
C THR A 89 11.83 -11.04 -5.18
N GLU A 90 13.07 -11.11 -5.67
CA GLU A 90 13.60 -10.21 -6.68
C GLU A 90 13.33 -10.78 -8.08
N LEU A 91 12.85 -9.92 -8.98
CA LEU A 91 12.55 -10.25 -10.38
C LEU A 91 13.37 -9.31 -11.27
N ASN A 92 14.05 -9.91 -12.25
CA ASN A 92 14.91 -9.20 -13.20
C ASN A 92 14.58 -9.62 -14.63
N GLY A 93 14.72 -8.71 -15.59
CA GLY A 93 14.45 -8.90 -17.00
C GLY A 93 13.18 -8.17 -17.47
N PRO A 94 12.87 -8.22 -18.77
CA PRO A 94 11.69 -7.57 -19.32
C PRO A 94 10.39 -8.12 -18.72
N MET A 95 9.54 -7.22 -18.24
CA MET A 95 8.23 -7.58 -17.67
C MET A 95 7.20 -6.51 -18.01
N GLU A 96 5.97 -6.96 -18.30
CA GLU A 96 4.81 -6.09 -18.38
C GLU A 96 4.14 -5.98 -17.00
N ILE A 97 3.87 -4.74 -16.57
CA ILE A 97 3.01 -4.47 -15.42
C ILE A 97 1.57 -4.60 -15.89
N THR A 98 0.98 -5.76 -15.73
CA THR A 98 -0.39 -6.05 -16.16
C THR A 98 -1.45 -5.51 -15.22
N ALA A 99 -1.08 -5.26 -13.97
CA ALA A 99 -1.87 -4.55 -12.98
C ALA A 99 -0.98 -3.99 -11.88
N LEU A 100 -1.19 -2.73 -11.54
CA LEU A 100 -0.73 -2.07 -10.33
C LEU A 100 -1.97 -1.60 -9.59
N THR A 101 -2.15 -2.01 -8.35
CA THR A 101 -3.31 -1.58 -7.56
C THR A 101 -2.91 -1.33 -6.12
N GLY A 102 -3.49 -0.30 -5.51
CA GLY A 102 -3.15 0.02 -4.13
C GLY A 102 -3.94 1.17 -3.55
N ASN A 103 -3.46 1.61 -2.41
CA ASN A 103 -4.03 2.75 -1.71
C ASN A 103 -2.95 3.61 -1.04
N VAL A 104 -3.30 4.86 -0.85
CA VAL A 104 -2.57 5.83 -0.04
C VAL A 104 -3.31 5.98 1.29
N SER A 105 -2.57 6.03 2.37
CA SER A 105 -3.03 6.34 3.72
C SER A 105 -1.89 7.01 4.49
N THR A 106 -2.03 7.19 5.79
CA THR A 106 -0.96 7.72 6.63
C THR A 106 -0.61 6.80 7.78
N MET A 107 0.64 6.84 8.21
CA MET A 107 1.12 6.18 9.43
C MET A 107 2.09 7.12 10.13
N ASP A 108 1.85 7.42 11.39
CA ASP A 108 2.62 8.42 12.16
C ASP A 108 2.72 9.78 11.45
N GLY A 109 1.63 10.16 10.75
CA GLY A 109 1.54 11.41 9.99
C GLY A 109 2.33 11.44 8.66
N LYS A 110 2.95 10.35 8.25
CA LYS A 110 3.69 10.20 6.99
C LYS A 110 2.87 9.45 5.95
N THR A 111 3.13 9.70 4.67
CA THR A 111 2.56 8.93 3.56
C THR A 111 2.87 7.45 3.72
N TYR A 112 1.84 6.63 3.62
CA TYR A 112 1.93 5.17 3.61
C TYR A 112 1.28 4.62 2.34
N LEU A 113 2.08 4.00 1.48
CA LEU A 113 1.63 3.32 0.28
C LEU A 113 1.44 1.83 0.57
N HIS A 114 0.28 1.29 0.20
CA HIS A 114 0.05 -0.15 0.20
C HIS A 114 -0.32 -0.56 -1.23
N ILE A 115 0.63 -1.13 -1.94
CA ILE A 115 0.53 -1.42 -3.36
C ILE A 115 0.84 -2.89 -3.61
N HIS A 116 0.04 -3.50 -4.47
CA HIS A 116 0.30 -4.81 -5.06
C HIS A 116 0.52 -4.65 -6.56
N ILE A 117 1.31 -5.56 -7.14
CA ILE A 117 1.67 -5.55 -8.56
C ILE A 117 1.57 -6.94 -9.14
N ASN A 118 1.15 -7.03 -10.40
CA ASN A 118 1.26 -8.22 -11.24
C ASN A 118 2.22 -7.94 -12.40
N LEU A 119 3.21 -8.80 -12.55
CA LEU A 119 4.29 -8.70 -13.53
C LEU A 119 4.28 -9.94 -14.42
N CYS A 120 4.16 -9.72 -15.73
CA CYS A 120 4.13 -10.76 -16.75
C CYS A 120 5.48 -10.84 -17.45
N ASP A 121 6.14 -12.00 -17.42
CA ASP A 121 7.43 -12.22 -18.06
C ASP A 121 7.29 -12.51 -19.57
N GLU A 122 8.42 -12.66 -20.30
CA GLU A 122 8.48 -12.97 -21.74
C GLU A 122 7.75 -14.26 -22.12
N LYS A 123 7.52 -15.17 -21.17
CA LYS A 123 6.78 -16.44 -21.37
C LYS A 123 5.31 -16.32 -20.98
N MET A 124 4.83 -15.09 -20.71
CA MET A 124 3.47 -14.81 -20.25
C MET A 124 3.13 -15.44 -18.88
N ASN A 125 4.15 -15.78 -18.06
CA ASN A 125 3.91 -16.15 -16.69
C ASN A 125 3.73 -14.91 -15.83
N VAL A 126 2.68 -14.90 -15.00
CA VAL A 126 2.39 -13.79 -14.10
C VAL A 126 2.89 -14.11 -12.69
N LYS A 127 3.67 -13.20 -12.13
CA LYS A 127 4.06 -13.17 -10.72
C LYS A 127 3.51 -11.91 -10.09
N GLY A 128 3.04 -12.00 -8.86
CA GLY A 128 2.49 -10.84 -8.17
C GLY A 128 2.65 -10.93 -6.67
N GLY A 129 2.51 -9.78 -6.02
CA GLY A 129 2.64 -9.66 -4.58
C GLY A 129 2.64 -8.22 -4.12
N HIS A 130 2.96 -8.03 -2.84
CA HIS A 130 3.16 -6.70 -2.28
C HIS A 130 4.40 -6.06 -2.92
N LEU A 131 4.22 -4.84 -3.42
CA LEU A 131 5.29 -4.10 -4.09
C LEU A 131 6.23 -3.47 -3.06
N ASN A 132 7.53 -3.78 -3.16
CA ASN A 132 8.57 -3.12 -2.39
C ASN A 132 9.36 -2.12 -3.25
N GLU A 133 9.64 -2.51 -4.49
CA GLU A 133 10.42 -1.73 -5.45
C GLU A 133 10.07 -2.17 -6.87
N CYS A 134 9.97 -1.22 -7.82
CA CYS A 134 9.80 -1.53 -9.23
C CYS A 134 10.37 -0.42 -10.10
N ARG A 135 11.41 -0.74 -10.89
CA ARG A 135 12.03 0.17 -11.85
C ARG A 135 11.38 0.05 -13.22
N ILE A 136 11.04 1.19 -13.79
CA ILE A 136 10.39 1.30 -15.11
C ILE A 136 11.41 1.10 -16.23
N SER A 137 11.10 0.20 -17.18
CA SER A 137 11.95 -0.09 -18.34
C SER A 137 11.60 0.72 -19.59
N ALA A 138 10.35 1.14 -19.72
CA ALA A 138 9.83 1.94 -20.82
C ALA A 138 8.98 3.11 -20.30
N THR A 139 7.74 2.84 -19.89
CA THR A 139 6.83 3.79 -19.26
C THR A 139 5.92 3.10 -18.27
N ALA A 140 5.38 3.85 -17.32
CA ALA A 140 4.20 3.45 -16.55
C ALA A 140 3.18 4.59 -16.54
N GLU A 141 1.91 4.23 -16.70
CA GLU A 141 0.78 5.13 -16.67
C GLU A 141 -0.06 4.78 -15.44
N ILE A 142 -0.12 5.74 -14.50
CA ILE A 142 -0.68 5.50 -13.17
C ILE A 142 -1.72 6.58 -12.86
N THR A 143 -2.86 6.18 -12.32
CA THR A 143 -3.88 7.10 -11.80
C THR A 143 -3.91 7.01 -10.28
N ILE A 144 -3.83 8.16 -9.61
CA ILE A 144 -4.06 8.31 -8.17
C ILE A 144 -5.39 9.05 -8.02
N ARG A 145 -6.44 8.36 -7.54
CA ARG A 145 -7.76 8.97 -7.29
C ARG A 145 -7.91 9.27 -5.81
N THR A 146 -7.99 10.57 -5.49
CA THR A 146 -8.08 11.03 -4.10
C THR A 146 -9.46 10.79 -3.51
N VAL A 147 -9.48 10.51 -2.21
CA VAL A 147 -10.70 10.45 -1.40
C VAL A 147 -10.62 11.57 -0.37
N ASN A 148 -11.68 12.36 -0.24
CA ASN A 148 -11.71 13.42 0.76
C ASN A 148 -11.80 12.81 2.18
N GLY A 149 -10.66 12.72 2.84
CA GLY A 149 -10.54 12.12 4.16
C GLY A 149 -9.11 11.77 4.54
N LYS A 150 -8.98 11.14 5.70
CA LYS A 150 -7.71 10.62 6.22
C LYS A 150 -7.95 9.31 6.94
N VAL A 151 -7.12 8.32 6.66
CA VAL A 151 -7.07 7.05 7.39
C VAL A 151 -5.65 6.84 7.88
N GLU A 152 -5.50 6.73 9.21
CA GLU A 152 -4.23 6.35 9.83
C GLU A 152 -4.08 4.83 9.88
N ARG A 153 -2.84 4.38 10.05
CA ARG A 153 -2.50 2.97 10.31
C ARG A 153 -1.85 2.83 11.68
N PHE A 154 -1.96 1.63 12.21
CA PHE A 154 -1.25 1.19 13.41
C PHE A 154 -0.65 -0.19 13.18
N TYR A 155 0.45 -0.49 13.88
CA TYR A 155 1.04 -1.83 13.86
C TYR A 155 0.28 -2.75 14.82
N ASP A 156 -0.34 -3.82 14.28
CA ASP A 156 -1.09 -4.81 15.04
C ASP A 156 -0.17 -5.91 15.60
N LYS A 157 0.63 -5.54 16.61
CA LYS A 157 1.68 -6.40 17.19
C LYS A 157 1.14 -7.73 17.75
N ASP A 158 -0.01 -7.67 18.41
CA ASP A 158 -0.58 -8.81 19.14
C ASP A 158 -1.54 -9.65 18.27
N GLY A 159 -1.77 -9.23 17.03
CA GLY A 159 -2.65 -9.91 16.07
C GLY A 159 -1.87 -10.44 14.88
N VAL A 160 -2.11 -9.86 13.70
CA VAL A 160 -1.53 -10.36 12.44
C VAL A 160 -0.10 -9.88 12.16
N GLY A 161 0.45 -8.95 12.94
CA GLY A 161 1.81 -8.42 12.74
C GLY A 161 1.95 -7.50 11.52
N LEU A 162 0.88 -6.79 11.14
CA LEU A 162 0.84 -5.89 9.99
C LEU A 162 0.36 -4.49 10.37
N ASN A 163 0.62 -3.53 9.47
CA ASN A 163 0.11 -2.16 9.58
C ASN A 163 -1.33 -2.09 9.06
N LEU A 164 -2.30 -2.09 9.97
CA LEU A 164 -3.73 -2.11 9.67
C LEU A 164 -4.33 -0.70 9.67
N TYR A 165 -5.45 -0.51 8.96
CA TYR A 165 -6.24 0.71 9.05
C TYR A 165 -6.79 0.92 10.47
N GLN A 166 -6.67 2.15 10.95
CA GLN A 166 -7.25 2.60 12.22
C GLN A 166 -8.47 3.47 11.92
N PHE A 167 -9.66 3.00 12.32
CA PHE A 167 -10.88 3.76 12.17
C PHE A 167 -11.30 4.38 13.52
N PRO A 168 -11.73 5.67 13.53
CA PRO A 168 -12.25 6.31 14.74
C PRO A 168 -13.45 5.53 15.29
N GLY A 169 -13.49 5.32 16.59
CA GLY A 169 -14.59 4.59 17.28
C GLY A 169 -14.34 3.10 17.56
N ASN A 170 -13.37 2.48 16.90
CA ASN A 170 -13.05 1.06 17.16
C ASN A 170 -12.17 0.83 18.42
N GLU A 171 -11.51 1.87 18.94
CA GLU A 171 -10.62 1.73 20.10
C GLU A 171 -11.36 1.34 21.38
N GLY A 172 -12.55 1.93 21.63
CA GLY A 172 -13.40 1.58 22.77
C GLY A 172 -13.87 0.14 22.71
N TYR A 173 -14.28 -0.33 21.54
CA TYR A 173 -14.75 -1.70 21.32
C TYR A 173 -13.60 -2.73 21.44
N LYS A 174 -12.43 -2.45 20.88
CA LYS A 174 -11.23 -3.29 21.01
C LYS A 174 -10.78 -3.41 22.48
N LYS A 175 -10.80 -2.30 23.22
CA LYS A 175 -10.48 -2.29 24.66
C LYS A 175 -11.50 -3.08 25.47
N LEU A 176 -12.78 -2.96 25.14
CA LEU A 176 -13.85 -3.73 25.79
C LEU A 176 -13.72 -5.23 25.51
N LEU A 177 -13.48 -5.62 24.26
CA LEU A 177 -13.21 -7.01 23.86
C LEU A 177 -11.97 -7.58 24.55
N LYS A 178 -10.87 -6.83 24.60
CA LYS A 178 -9.65 -7.24 25.30
C LYS A 178 -9.92 -7.49 26.77
N ASN A 179 -10.59 -6.57 27.45
CA ASN A 179 -10.95 -6.73 28.86
C ASN A 179 -11.84 -7.96 29.07
N LEU A 180 -12.80 -8.21 28.17
CA LEU A 180 -13.68 -9.38 28.25
C LEU A 180 -12.91 -10.71 28.07
N ILE A 181 -11.97 -10.73 27.12
CA ILE A 181 -11.10 -11.90 26.88
C ILE A 181 -10.20 -12.16 28.09
N ASP A 182 -9.65 -11.11 28.70
CA ASP A 182 -8.79 -11.24 29.88
C ASP A 182 -9.58 -11.78 31.07
N VAL A 183 -10.81 -11.31 31.29
CA VAL A 183 -11.72 -11.83 32.32
C VAL A 183 -12.05 -13.31 32.08
N ILE A 184 -12.36 -13.71 30.85
CA ILE A 184 -12.63 -15.11 30.48
C ILE A 184 -11.39 -16.00 30.74
N LYS A 185 -10.18 -15.52 30.37
CA LYS A 185 -8.93 -16.25 30.63
C LYS A 185 -8.68 -16.46 32.14
N GLU A 186 -8.91 -15.43 32.95
CA GLU A 186 -8.79 -15.52 34.41
C GLU A 186 -9.77 -16.51 35.03
N ASP A 187 -11.02 -16.52 34.57
CA ASP A 187 -12.03 -17.46 35.05
C ASP A 187 -11.73 -18.91 34.63
N HIS A 188 -11.22 -19.10 33.39
CA HIS A 188 -10.75 -20.42 32.97
C HIS A 188 -9.54 -20.91 33.78
N ALA A 189 -8.60 -20.03 34.12
CA ALA A 189 -7.47 -20.37 34.98
C ALA A 189 -7.94 -20.76 36.40
N LYS A 190 -8.89 -20.01 36.99
CA LYS A 190 -9.49 -20.32 38.30
C LYS A 190 -10.24 -21.65 38.29
N LEU A 191 -10.98 -21.95 37.21
CA LEU A 191 -11.70 -23.24 37.04
C LEU A 191 -10.71 -24.42 36.90
N ARG A 192 -9.61 -24.24 36.18
CA ARG A 192 -8.55 -25.24 36.04
C ARG A 192 -7.91 -25.55 37.41
N PHE A 193 -7.59 -24.50 38.17
CA PHE A 193 -7.02 -24.62 39.53
C PHE A 193 -7.97 -25.30 40.50
N ARG A 194 -9.28 -25.04 40.41
CA ARG A 194 -10.30 -25.75 41.21
C ARG A 194 -10.40 -27.22 40.83
N LYS A 195 -10.36 -27.58 39.56
CA LYS A 195 -10.38 -28.99 39.11
C LYS A 195 -9.13 -29.75 39.55
N GLU A 196 -7.96 -29.13 39.54
CA GLU A 196 -6.71 -29.73 40.01
C GLU A 196 -6.75 -29.94 41.54
N LYS A 197 -7.31 -28.97 42.30
CA LYS A 197 -7.50 -29.12 43.74
C LYS A 197 -8.51 -30.25 44.09
N ILE A 198 -9.62 -30.36 43.35
CA ILE A 198 -10.59 -31.43 43.54
C ILE A 198 -9.97 -32.80 43.22
N ARG A 199 -9.11 -32.91 42.20
CA ARG A 199 -8.39 -34.14 41.84
C ARG A 199 -7.40 -34.58 42.93
N LEU A 200 -6.79 -33.62 43.64
CA LEU A 200 -5.84 -33.87 44.72
C LEU A 200 -6.56 -34.35 46.02
N TYR A 201 -7.81 -33.91 46.26
CA TYR A 201 -8.56 -34.27 47.45
C TYR A 201 -9.48 -35.50 47.27
N TYR A 202 -9.81 -35.86 46.02
CA TYR A 202 -10.63 -37.03 45.69
C TYR A 202 -9.96 -37.81 44.55
N PRO A 203 -8.94 -38.66 44.86
CA PRO A 203 -8.39 -39.56 43.85
C PRO A 203 -9.51 -40.53 43.48
N LEU A 204 -9.86 -40.59 42.19
CA LEU A 204 -10.81 -41.62 41.68
C LEU A 204 -10.18 -42.97 41.98
N SER A 205 -10.78 -43.72 42.90
CA SER A 205 -10.46 -45.12 43.13
C SER A 205 -10.72 -45.90 41.84
N SER A 206 -9.69 -46.56 41.37
CA SER A 206 -9.65 -47.48 40.23
C SER A 206 -10.70 -48.57 40.30
#